data_8b9c8f5704d8421b387ea998b850f179
#
_entry.id   8b9c8f5704d8421b387ea998b850f179
#
_cell.length_a   1.000
_cell.length_b   1.000
_cell.length_c   1.000
_cell.angle_alpha   90.00
_cell.angle_beta   90.00
_cell.angle_gamma   90.00
#
_symmetry.space_group_name_H-M   'P 1'
#
loop_
_entity.id
_entity.type
_entity.pdbx_description
1 polymer ?
#
loop_
_entity_poly.entity_id
_entity_poly.type
_entity_poly.pdbx_seq_one_letter_code
_entity_poly.pdbx_strand_id
1 'polypeptide(L)'
;MLMPKSWTSDLLILTLLLGLFFGFELGDRALWSPDEGRYSEVAREMVVTGDYVTPRLNGVKFFEKPPLFYWLQSVSIETFGLSEWSLRLWPATLALIGCLVVYIGSRKLFGRRTALLACVVLATSGLYYAMSRVASLDMGLSTLVSCALISFILGTDEPPGVRRRIAMWTFFVFAALAVLEKGLIGIVIPGLIISTWILFLGEWRILKTLYLPSGITLFVIVTAPWHILVSVINPEFFNFYFIREHFQRYLFKNGPIDHPWTFVPVLLVGLYPWSAFLIQAVKNNLAPSLRPRHGHRQAVFIMIWAGWVFLFFSFSSSKVIPYILPMFPPLAILIGRYFAGAWDRANPEALRAGYWSLLLTICLLFAVGLKGPQHFLERYSNWPRLEVPDDEATIPSTSLTSYPDLVRLRPYMAAQSIILVLGGVVAVFLGKRRGFLSAFCTLGSTAALFLIVLNASLPLFDERRSVKDLVSVIKPQLQPNDEVASYHAYYQDLPFYLQRHVTQVGWREPFETYENELNQPADDDATLWKKWNGPQSIYVLTDRMIFDKLSARADRRLYLVAQNDYQVVFSNKRSISEPSRPVSMTN
;
A
#
# COMPACT_ATOMS: atom_id res chain seq x y z
N MET A 1 -14.07 21.72 -26.41
CA MET A 1 -15.22 20.83 -26.69
C MET A 1 -15.85 20.50 -25.34
N LEU A 2 -17.02 21.05 -25.03
CA LEU A 2 -17.73 20.83 -23.76
C LEU A 2 -18.12 19.34 -23.66
N MET A 3 -17.81 18.71 -22.54
CA MET A 3 -18.22 17.33 -22.29
C MET A 3 -19.76 17.23 -22.26
N PRO A 4 -20.36 16.16 -22.83
CA PRO A 4 -21.81 15.96 -22.69
C PRO A 4 -22.24 15.97 -21.22
N LYS A 5 -23.41 16.51 -20.88
CA LYS A 5 -23.92 16.62 -19.49
C LYS A 5 -23.74 15.35 -18.64
N SER A 6 -23.89 14.17 -19.25
CA SER A 6 -23.68 12.88 -18.58
C SER A 6 -22.22 12.61 -18.16
N TRP A 7 -21.21 13.21 -18.79
CA TRP A 7 -19.82 13.08 -18.37
C TRP A 7 -19.56 13.89 -17.11
N THR A 8 -19.97 15.13 -17.12
CA THR A 8 -19.75 16.05 -15.98
C THR A 8 -20.48 15.55 -14.73
N SER A 9 -21.75 15.09 -14.88
CA SER A 9 -22.50 14.56 -13.73
C SER A 9 -21.90 13.26 -13.19
N ASP A 10 -21.47 12.32 -14.05
CA ASP A 10 -20.85 11.09 -13.59
C ASP A 10 -19.54 11.37 -12.84
N LEU A 11 -18.66 12.22 -13.41
CA LEU A 11 -17.39 12.56 -12.76
C LEU A 11 -17.61 13.29 -11.43
N LEU A 12 -18.56 14.23 -11.36
CA LEU A 12 -18.87 14.93 -10.11
C LEU A 12 -19.35 13.96 -9.03
N ILE A 13 -20.34 13.11 -9.37
CA ILE A 13 -20.90 12.12 -8.43
C ILE A 13 -19.81 11.14 -7.97
N LEU A 14 -19.01 10.61 -8.89
CA LEU A 14 -17.92 9.70 -8.54
C LEU A 14 -16.88 10.38 -7.65
N THR A 15 -16.49 11.61 -7.97
CA THR A 15 -15.53 12.38 -7.15
C THR A 15 -16.05 12.58 -5.74
N LEU A 16 -17.32 12.97 -5.57
CA LEU A 16 -17.90 13.17 -4.25
C LEU A 16 -18.02 11.86 -3.46
N LEU A 17 -18.62 10.83 -4.07
CA LEU A 17 -18.84 9.55 -3.38
C LEU A 17 -17.53 8.85 -3.03
N LEU A 18 -16.58 8.77 -3.96
CA LEU A 18 -15.29 8.13 -3.73
C LEU A 18 -14.38 8.98 -2.85
N GLY A 19 -14.44 10.31 -2.96
CA GLY A 19 -13.72 11.22 -2.07
C GLY A 19 -14.14 11.02 -0.62
N LEU A 20 -15.45 10.93 -0.36
CA LEU A 20 -15.97 10.58 0.97
C LEU A 20 -15.55 9.18 1.39
N PHE A 21 -15.63 8.20 0.51
CA PHE A 21 -15.31 6.79 0.82
C PHE A 21 -13.83 6.59 1.18
N PHE A 22 -12.91 7.17 0.41
CA PHE A 22 -11.47 7.07 0.68
C PHE A 22 -11.01 8.01 1.80
N GLY A 23 -11.69 9.15 2.01
CA GLY A 23 -11.35 10.13 3.04
C GLY A 23 -11.94 9.85 4.42
N PHE A 24 -12.92 8.94 4.52
CA PHE A 24 -13.60 8.64 5.79
C PHE A 24 -12.62 8.01 6.79
N GLU A 25 -12.54 8.54 8.01
CA GLU A 25 -11.65 8.06 9.10
C GLU A 25 -10.18 7.84 8.67
N LEU A 26 -9.63 8.73 7.83
CA LEU A 26 -8.30 8.55 7.25
C LEU A 26 -7.16 8.68 8.29
N GLY A 27 -7.37 9.45 9.35
CA GLY A 27 -6.39 9.76 10.40
C GLY A 27 -6.53 8.95 11.68
N ASP A 28 -7.52 8.07 11.81
CA ASP A 28 -7.90 7.47 13.11
C ASP A 28 -6.89 6.43 13.61
N ARG A 29 -6.15 5.81 12.73
CA ARG A 29 -5.15 4.79 13.03
C ARG A 29 -3.75 5.40 13.13
N ALA A 30 -2.93 4.92 14.07
CA ALA A 30 -1.51 5.25 14.14
C ALA A 30 -0.76 4.87 12.83
N LEU A 31 0.40 5.46 12.59
CA LEU A 31 1.30 5.02 11.50
C LEU A 31 1.90 3.67 11.88
N TRP A 32 1.76 2.70 11.00
CA TRP A 32 2.29 1.36 11.24
C TRP A 32 3.73 1.24 10.72
N SER A 33 4.60 0.77 11.59
CA SER A 33 5.93 0.33 11.19
C SER A 33 5.85 -0.98 10.38
N PRO A 34 6.79 -1.20 9.41
CA PRO A 34 7.89 -0.29 9.06
C PRO A 34 7.51 0.82 8.08
N ASP A 35 6.67 0.60 7.09
CA ASP A 35 6.56 1.42 5.88
C ASP A 35 5.98 2.81 6.15
N GLU A 36 4.83 2.90 6.87
CA GLU A 36 4.21 4.21 7.11
C GLU A 36 5.10 5.10 7.98
N GLY A 37 5.69 4.55 9.05
CA GLY A 37 6.63 5.28 9.90
C GLY A 37 7.85 5.76 9.13
N ARG A 38 8.46 4.86 8.36
CA ARG A 38 9.66 5.12 7.54
C ARG A 38 9.45 6.26 6.55
N TYR A 39 8.46 6.13 5.68
CA TYR A 39 8.24 7.11 4.60
C TYR A 39 7.75 8.45 5.13
N SER A 40 6.97 8.44 6.21
CA SER A 40 6.49 9.66 6.86
C SER A 40 7.62 10.41 7.57
N GLU A 41 8.56 9.70 8.19
CA GLU A 41 9.74 10.31 8.80
C GLU A 41 10.64 10.95 7.75
N VAL A 42 10.87 10.28 6.61
CA VAL A 42 11.65 10.88 5.50
C VAL A 42 11.02 12.20 5.03
N ALA A 43 9.70 12.24 4.87
CA ALA A 43 9.02 13.48 4.47
C ALA A 43 9.09 14.55 5.56
N ARG A 44 8.96 14.17 6.84
CA ARG A 44 9.10 15.10 7.98
C ARG A 44 10.51 15.71 8.02
N GLU A 45 11.55 14.89 7.84
CA GLU A 45 12.93 15.39 7.82
C GLU A 45 13.18 16.34 6.65
N MET A 46 12.63 16.07 5.46
CA MET A 46 12.70 17.02 4.33
C MET A 46 12.13 18.39 4.69
N VAL A 47 10.97 18.44 5.37
CA VAL A 47 10.36 19.70 5.81
C VAL A 47 11.21 20.40 6.86
N VAL A 48 11.71 19.66 7.86
CA VAL A 48 12.49 20.24 8.97
C VAL A 48 13.86 20.74 8.52
N THR A 49 14.52 20.02 7.61
CA THR A 49 15.87 20.36 7.14
C THR A 49 15.87 21.31 5.94
N GLY A 50 14.76 21.38 5.19
CA GLY A 50 14.69 22.07 3.90
C GLY A 50 15.46 21.35 2.77
N ASP A 51 15.97 20.14 3.00
CA ASP A 51 16.69 19.34 2.01
C ASP A 51 15.70 18.39 1.28
N TYR A 52 15.17 18.84 0.15
CA TYR A 52 14.26 18.06 -0.71
C TYR A 52 15.00 17.20 -1.76
N VAL A 53 16.32 17.20 -1.75
CA VAL A 53 17.16 16.45 -2.71
C VAL A 53 17.64 15.14 -2.13
N THR A 54 18.20 15.17 -0.92
CA THR A 54 18.75 13.99 -0.23
C THR A 54 17.77 13.47 0.80
N PRO A 55 16.99 12.42 0.52
CA PRO A 55 16.13 11.81 1.52
C PRO A 55 16.94 11.30 2.71
N ARG A 56 16.41 11.50 3.94
CA ARG A 56 17.02 11.01 5.17
C ARG A 56 15.98 10.31 6.03
N LEU A 57 16.42 9.29 6.74
CA LEU A 57 15.64 8.57 7.74
C LEU A 57 16.43 8.55 9.05
N ASN A 58 15.90 9.16 10.08
CA ASN A 58 16.58 9.28 11.38
C ASN A 58 17.99 9.91 11.24
N GLY A 59 18.11 10.94 10.39
CA GLY A 59 19.35 11.65 10.07
C GLY A 59 20.26 10.94 9.05
N VAL A 60 20.05 9.66 8.75
CA VAL A 60 20.86 8.87 7.83
C VAL A 60 20.30 8.97 6.41
N LYS A 61 21.17 9.04 5.38
CA LYS A 61 20.77 9.10 3.98
C LYS A 61 19.98 7.85 3.59
N PHE A 62 18.83 8.04 2.93
CA PHE A 62 17.89 6.99 2.56
C PHE A 62 17.61 6.99 1.06
N PHE A 63 18.33 6.16 0.31
CA PHE A 63 18.28 6.12 -1.17
C PHE A 63 17.47 4.97 -1.75
N GLU A 64 16.69 4.25 -0.95
CA GLU A 64 15.92 3.11 -1.46
C GLU A 64 14.84 3.49 -2.48
N LYS A 65 14.27 4.68 -2.35
CA LYS A 65 13.17 5.15 -3.19
C LYS A 65 13.37 6.58 -3.66
N PRO A 66 12.86 6.92 -4.86
CA PRO A 66 12.89 8.27 -5.41
C PRO A 66 11.90 9.19 -4.67
N PRO A 67 11.94 10.52 -4.91
CA PRO A 67 11.42 11.50 -3.97
C PRO A 67 9.95 11.87 -4.13
N LEU A 68 9.24 11.47 -5.19
CA LEU A 68 7.92 12.03 -5.52
C LEU A 68 6.92 11.86 -4.37
N PHE A 69 6.87 10.68 -3.76
CA PHE A 69 5.98 10.43 -2.63
C PHE A 69 6.33 11.31 -1.42
N TYR A 70 7.61 11.46 -1.10
CA TYR A 70 8.07 12.31 0.01
C TYR A 70 7.75 13.78 -0.23
N TRP A 71 7.94 14.27 -1.45
CA TRP A 71 7.55 15.65 -1.82
C TRP A 71 6.05 15.88 -1.65
N LEU A 72 5.22 14.92 -2.07
CA LEU A 72 3.78 15.01 -1.91
C LEU A 72 3.38 15.03 -0.42
N GLN A 73 3.99 14.16 0.40
CA GLN A 73 3.77 14.17 1.85
C GLN A 73 4.26 15.48 2.50
N SER A 74 5.44 15.99 2.08
CA SER A 74 5.97 17.26 2.58
C SER A 74 5.01 18.42 2.31
N VAL A 75 4.45 18.50 1.10
CA VAL A 75 3.42 19.50 0.77
C VAL A 75 2.19 19.38 1.70
N SER A 76 1.77 18.15 2.01
CA SER A 76 0.67 17.94 2.96
C SER A 76 1.03 18.39 4.38
N ILE A 77 2.24 18.09 4.85
CA ILE A 77 2.73 18.50 6.17
C ILE A 77 2.80 20.04 6.27
N GLU A 78 3.33 20.70 5.26
CA GLU A 78 3.44 22.18 5.23
C GLU A 78 2.07 22.86 5.16
N THR A 79 1.10 22.25 4.46
CA THR A 79 -0.22 22.85 4.25
C THR A 79 -1.19 22.57 5.39
N PHE A 80 -1.20 21.34 5.91
CA PHE A 80 -2.21 20.86 6.86
C PHE A 80 -1.64 20.50 8.24
N GLY A 81 -0.32 20.63 8.42
CA GLY A 81 0.37 20.21 9.64
C GLY A 81 0.69 18.72 9.68
N LEU A 82 1.52 18.34 10.67
CA LEU A 82 1.99 16.97 10.87
C LEU A 82 0.90 16.14 11.56
N SER A 83 0.30 15.21 10.84
CA SER A 83 -0.74 14.30 11.34
C SER A 83 -0.84 13.06 10.47
N GLU A 84 -1.39 11.97 10.99
CA GLU A 84 -1.63 10.74 10.24
C GLU A 84 -2.57 11.00 9.05
N TRP A 85 -3.52 11.91 9.20
CA TRP A 85 -4.44 12.32 8.15
C TRP A 85 -3.69 12.97 6.97
N SER A 86 -2.84 13.95 7.25
CA SER A 86 -2.10 14.68 6.21
C SER A 86 -1.17 13.76 5.42
N LEU A 87 -0.56 12.78 6.08
CA LEU A 87 0.34 11.81 5.46
C LEU A 87 -0.37 10.78 4.56
N ARG A 88 -1.63 10.44 4.88
CA ARG A 88 -2.46 9.52 4.09
C ARG A 88 -3.30 10.21 3.04
N LEU A 89 -3.31 11.54 2.99
CA LEU A 89 -4.09 12.32 2.02
C LEU A 89 -3.74 11.94 0.57
N TRP A 90 -2.44 11.75 0.27
CA TRP A 90 -2.02 11.43 -1.09
C TRP A 90 -2.40 10.02 -1.54
N PRO A 91 -2.18 8.95 -0.79
CA PRO A 91 -2.73 7.63 -1.14
C PRO A 91 -4.23 7.65 -1.42
N ALA A 92 -5.03 8.32 -0.57
CA ALA A 92 -6.47 8.45 -0.76
C ALA A 92 -6.82 9.24 -2.04
N THR A 93 -6.13 10.35 -2.28
CA THR A 93 -6.31 11.18 -3.49
C THR A 93 -5.91 10.43 -4.75
N LEU A 94 -4.79 9.70 -4.73
CA LEU A 94 -4.32 8.90 -5.85
C LEU A 94 -5.25 7.71 -6.13
N ALA A 95 -5.85 7.10 -5.10
CA ALA A 95 -6.88 6.09 -5.29
C ALA A 95 -8.12 6.64 -5.99
N LEU A 96 -8.58 7.82 -5.59
CA LEU A 96 -9.67 8.54 -6.26
C LEU A 96 -9.31 8.82 -7.73
N ILE A 97 -8.14 9.38 -8.00
CA ILE A 97 -7.65 9.66 -9.36
C ILE A 97 -7.59 8.35 -10.18
N GLY A 98 -7.08 7.26 -9.62
CA GLY A 98 -7.02 5.95 -10.28
C GLY A 98 -8.41 5.44 -10.69
N CYS A 99 -9.41 5.56 -9.81
CA CYS A 99 -10.80 5.23 -10.14
C CYS A 99 -11.36 6.12 -11.27
N LEU A 100 -11.10 7.43 -11.24
CA LEU A 100 -11.54 8.36 -12.29
C LEU A 100 -10.85 8.07 -13.63
N VAL A 101 -9.57 7.72 -13.61
CA VAL A 101 -8.81 7.32 -14.81
C VAL A 101 -9.37 6.04 -15.41
N VAL A 102 -9.66 5.03 -14.58
CA VAL A 102 -10.34 3.79 -15.01
C VAL A 102 -11.73 4.10 -15.58
N TYR A 103 -12.49 5.00 -14.94
CA TYR A 103 -13.79 5.44 -15.48
C TYR A 103 -13.63 6.10 -16.85
N ILE A 104 -12.73 7.06 -17.00
CA ILE A 104 -12.51 7.80 -18.26
C ILE A 104 -12.05 6.84 -19.37
N GLY A 105 -11.06 6.01 -19.09
CA GLY A 105 -10.54 5.01 -20.03
C GLY A 105 -11.60 4.01 -20.47
N SER A 106 -12.24 3.36 -19.49
CA SER A 106 -13.30 2.37 -19.78
C SER A 106 -14.47 2.97 -20.53
N ARG A 107 -14.85 4.22 -20.23
CA ARG A 107 -15.97 4.89 -20.93
C ARG A 107 -15.67 5.14 -22.39
N LYS A 108 -14.44 5.56 -22.70
CA LYS A 108 -14.01 5.76 -24.09
C LYS A 108 -13.85 4.45 -24.87
N LEU A 109 -13.29 3.41 -24.22
CA LEU A 109 -12.99 2.14 -24.86
C LEU A 109 -14.22 1.20 -24.96
N PHE A 110 -15.06 1.16 -23.93
CA PHE A 110 -16.11 0.14 -23.77
C PHE A 110 -17.49 0.70 -23.37
N GLY A 111 -17.62 2.02 -23.22
CA GLY A 111 -18.87 2.71 -22.94
C GLY A 111 -19.17 2.93 -21.46
N ARG A 112 -20.22 3.74 -21.21
CA ARG A 112 -20.57 4.26 -19.87
C ARG A 112 -20.88 3.16 -18.85
N ARG A 113 -21.60 2.10 -19.24
CA ARG A 113 -21.98 1.00 -18.33
C ARG A 113 -20.74 0.29 -17.80
N THR A 114 -19.82 -0.10 -18.69
CA THR A 114 -18.55 -0.69 -18.30
C THR A 114 -17.77 0.21 -17.35
N ALA A 115 -17.72 1.51 -17.62
CA ALA A 115 -16.95 2.47 -16.83
C ALA A 115 -17.47 2.60 -15.40
N LEU A 116 -18.79 2.75 -15.21
CA LEU A 116 -19.39 2.85 -13.88
C LEU A 116 -19.17 1.56 -13.06
N LEU A 117 -19.39 0.40 -13.70
CA LEU A 117 -19.23 -0.90 -13.04
C LEU A 117 -17.76 -1.16 -12.68
N ALA A 118 -16.82 -0.86 -13.58
CA ALA A 118 -15.37 -1.01 -13.32
C ALA A 118 -14.90 -0.09 -12.17
N CYS A 119 -15.42 1.14 -12.11
CA CYS A 119 -15.09 2.08 -11.05
C CYS A 119 -15.54 1.56 -9.66
N VAL A 120 -16.76 1.04 -9.55
CA VAL A 120 -17.27 0.43 -8.31
C VAL A 120 -16.45 -0.80 -7.93
N VAL A 121 -16.16 -1.69 -8.90
CA VAL A 121 -15.33 -2.88 -8.68
C VAL A 121 -13.95 -2.50 -8.13
N LEU A 122 -13.29 -1.51 -8.76
CA LEU A 122 -11.96 -1.07 -8.31
C LEU A 122 -12.01 -0.47 -6.90
N ALA A 123 -12.90 0.48 -6.67
CA ALA A 123 -12.99 1.19 -5.40
C ALA A 123 -13.30 0.27 -4.21
N THR A 124 -14.11 -0.77 -4.44
CA THR A 124 -14.54 -1.72 -3.40
C THR A 124 -13.76 -3.03 -3.41
N SER A 125 -12.61 -3.09 -4.11
CA SER A 125 -11.65 -4.18 -4.01
C SER A 125 -10.81 -4.02 -2.75
N GLY A 126 -10.69 -5.08 -1.93
CA GLY A 126 -10.11 -5.02 -0.60
C GLY A 126 -8.69 -4.43 -0.56
N LEU A 127 -7.77 -4.92 -1.44
CA LEU A 127 -6.39 -4.41 -1.46
C LEU A 127 -6.32 -2.96 -1.97
N TYR A 128 -7.13 -2.59 -2.96
CA TYR A 128 -7.14 -1.22 -3.47
C TYR A 128 -7.62 -0.22 -2.40
N TYR A 129 -8.68 -0.57 -1.68
CA TYR A 129 -9.16 0.21 -0.55
C TYR A 129 -8.13 0.28 0.58
N ALA A 130 -7.55 -0.85 0.98
CA ALA A 130 -6.53 -0.89 2.03
C ALA A 130 -5.33 0.02 1.69
N MET A 131 -4.79 -0.09 0.46
CA MET A 131 -3.65 0.71 0.04
C MET A 131 -3.97 2.21 -0.17
N SER A 132 -5.24 2.57 -0.34
CA SER A 132 -5.66 3.98 -0.34
C SER A 132 -5.51 4.66 1.03
N ARG A 133 -5.30 3.89 2.08
CA ARG A 133 -5.25 4.31 3.49
C ARG A 133 -3.91 4.02 4.17
N VAL A 134 -2.92 3.63 3.39
CA VAL A 134 -1.56 3.35 3.87
C VAL A 134 -0.61 4.35 3.23
N ALA A 135 0.16 5.06 4.05
CA ALA A 135 1.17 6.01 3.59
C ALA A 135 2.36 5.29 2.95
N SER A 136 2.15 4.78 1.72
CA SER A 136 3.16 4.06 0.92
C SER A 136 3.10 4.45 -0.55
N LEU A 137 4.19 4.14 -1.27
CA LEU A 137 4.36 4.48 -2.69
C LEU A 137 3.50 3.64 -3.66
N ASP A 138 2.90 2.55 -3.18
CA ASP A 138 2.27 1.54 -4.05
C ASP A 138 1.02 2.07 -4.76
N MET A 139 0.21 2.86 -4.05
CA MET A 139 -0.96 3.49 -4.65
C MET A 139 -0.55 4.49 -5.73
N GLY A 140 0.50 5.27 -5.49
CA GLY A 140 1.07 6.21 -6.46
C GLY A 140 1.53 5.49 -7.73
N LEU A 141 2.35 4.46 -7.58
CA LEU A 141 2.79 3.64 -8.72
C LEU A 141 1.61 3.08 -9.51
N SER A 142 0.63 2.47 -8.84
CA SER A 142 -0.55 1.89 -9.49
C SER A 142 -1.34 2.92 -10.29
N THR A 143 -1.55 4.09 -9.72
CA THR A 143 -2.30 5.18 -10.37
C THR A 143 -1.53 5.78 -11.54
N LEU A 144 -0.24 6.07 -11.39
CA LEU A 144 0.59 6.68 -12.43
C LEU A 144 0.79 5.72 -13.62
N VAL A 145 1.01 4.43 -13.36
CA VAL A 145 1.06 3.40 -14.40
C VAL A 145 -0.30 3.30 -15.12
N SER A 146 -1.41 3.39 -14.38
CA SER A 146 -2.75 3.39 -14.99
C SER A 146 -2.99 4.61 -15.87
N CYS A 147 -2.58 5.79 -15.43
CA CYS A 147 -2.62 7.03 -16.22
C CYS A 147 -1.81 6.89 -17.51
N ALA A 148 -0.60 6.34 -17.41
CA ALA A 148 0.27 6.13 -18.55
C ALA A 148 -0.37 5.15 -19.56
N LEU A 149 -0.74 3.94 -19.13
CA LEU A 149 -1.26 2.90 -20.00
C LEU A 149 -2.62 3.25 -20.64
N ILE A 150 -3.50 3.92 -19.89
CA ILE A 150 -4.78 4.39 -20.44
C ILE A 150 -4.55 5.53 -21.43
N SER A 151 -3.64 6.45 -21.17
CA SER A 151 -3.28 7.49 -22.13
C SER A 151 -2.70 6.91 -23.41
N PHE A 152 -1.83 5.90 -23.30
CA PHE A 152 -1.28 5.19 -24.45
C PHE A 152 -2.37 4.53 -25.30
N ILE A 153 -3.21 3.68 -24.72
CA ILE A 153 -4.21 2.93 -25.48
C ILE A 153 -5.25 3.87 -26.11
N LEU A 154 -5.69 4.92 -25.41
CA LEU A 154 -6.58 5.93 -25.97
C LEU A 154 -5.90 6.70 -27.11
N GLY A 155 -4.63 7.02 -26.99
CA GLY A 155 -3.87 7.69 -28.04
C GLY A 155 -3.72 6.84 -29.30
N THR A 156 -3.64 5.50 -29.17
CA THR A 156 -3.58 4.63 -30.35
C THR A 156 -4.89 4.59 -31.17
N ASP A 157 -6.00 4.92 -30.56
CA ASP A 157 -7.32 5.00 -31.24
C ASP A 157 -7.56 6.36 -31.93
N GLU A 158 -6.79 7.39 -31.58
CA GLU A 158 -6.86 8.70 -32.23
C GLU A 158 -6.09 8.69 -33.57
N PRO A 159 -6.56 9.40 -34.62
CA PRO A 159 -5.81 9.57 -35.85
C PRO A 159 -4.49 10.34 -35.58
N PRO A 160 -3.46 10.15 -36.45
CA PRO A 160 -2.24 10.95 -36.35
C PRO A 160 -2.54 12.45 -36.32
N GLY A 161 -2.02 13.18 -35.32
CA GLY A 161 -2.28 14.59 -35.12
C GLY A 161 -2.09 15.05 -33.68
N VAL A 162 -2.57 16.25 -33.35
CA VAL A 162 -2.36 16.91 -32.05
C VAL A 162 -2.94 16.07 -30.89
N ARG A 163 -4.13 15.49 -31.02
CA ARG A 163 -4.78 14.70 -29.95
C ARG A 163 -3.97 13.47 -29.60
N ARG A 164 -3.53 12.73 -30.64
CA ARG A 164 -2.68 11.55 -30.44
C ARG A 164 -1.35 11.94 -29.82
N ARG A 165 -0.74 13.04 -30.28
CA ARG A 165 0.52 13.56 -29.71
C ARG A 165 0.39 13.87 -28.23
N ILE A 166 -0.66 14.59 -27.84
CA ILE A 166 -0.94 14.91 -26.43
C ILE A 166 -1.09 13.61 -25.61
N ALA A 167 -1.87 12.63 -26.10
CA ALA A 167 -2.04 11.37 -25.39
C ALA A 167 -0.70 10.62 -25.21
N MET A 168 0.18 10.60 -26.22
CA MET A 168 1.51 9.99 -26.10
C MET A 168 2.43 10.79 -25.15
N TRP A 169 2.41 12.10 -25.19
CA TRP A 169 3.16 12.92 -24.24
C TRP A 169 2.67 12.68 -22.80
N THR A 170 1.36 12.56 -22.59
CA THR A 170 0.77 12.23 -21.30
C THR A 170 1.25 10.85 -20.81
N PHE A 171 1.35 9.87 -21.71
CA PHE A 171 1.96 8.56 -21.40
C PHE A 171 3.38 8.72 -20.86
N PHE A 172 4.26 9.45 -21.59
CA PHE A 172 5.65 9.62 -21.16
C PHE A 172 5.80 10.39 -19.87
N VAL A 173 4.98 11.43 -19.64
CA VAL A 173 4.98 12.21 -18.38
C VAL A 173 4.57 11.33 -17.20
N PHE A 174 3.49 10.55 -17.32
CA PHE A 174 3.05 9.68 -16.22
C PHE A 174 4.02 8.50 -15.99
N ALA A 175 4.64 7.96 -17.03
CA ALA A 175 5.71 6.98 -16.87
C ALA A 175 6.94 7.59 -16.15
N ALA A 176 7.30 8.84 -16.45
CA ALA A 176 8.36 9.55 -15.76
C ALA A 176 8.02 9.80 -14.29
N LEU A 177 6.80 10.24 -13.98
CA LEU A 177 6.33 10.40 -12.61
C LEU A 177 6.30 9.06 -11.87
N ALA A 178 5.91 7.95 -12.52
CA ALA A 178 5.96 6.61 -11.94
C ALA A 178 7.41 6.17 -11.62
N VAL A 179 8.39 6.59 -12.42
CA VAL A 179 9.82 6.40 -12.12
C VAL A 179 10.23 7.23 -10.91
N LEU A 180 9.80 8.49 -10.79
CA LEU A 180 10.06 9.32 -9.62
C LEU A 180 9.29 8.86 -8.37
N GLU A 181 8.25 8.03 -8.52
CA GLU A 181 7.49 7.44 -7.41
C GLU A 181 8.17 6.21 -6.83
N LYS A 182 8.57 5.25 -7.68
CA LYS A 182 9.06 3.95 -7.20
C LYS A 182 10.25 3.37 -7.98
N GLY A 183 10.85 4.14 -8.86
CA GLY A 183 12.02 3.74 -9.62
C GLY A 183 11.71 3.11 -10.98
N LEU A 184 12.68 2.37 -11.53
CA LEU A 184 12.65 1.85 -12.91
C LEU A 184 11.40 1.03 -13.25
N ILE A 185 10.73 0.44 -12.27
CA ILE A 185 9.49 -0.31 -12.44
C ILE A 185 8.40 0.53 -13.14
N GLY A 186 8.42 1.86 -12.93
CA GLY A 186 7.49 2.81 -13.53
C GLY A 186 7.53 2.88 -15.06
N ILE A 187 8.64 2.49 -15.69
CA ILE A 187 8.78 2.42 -17.16
C ILE A 187 8.90 0.98 -17.66
N VAL A 188 9.48 0.07 -16.89
CA VAL A 188 9.68 -1.33 -17.28
C VAL A 188 8.34 -2.04 -17.49
N ILE A 189 7.40 -1.94 -16.56
CA ILE A 189 6.07 -2.58 -16.70
C ILE A 189 5.31 -2.02 -17.89
N PRO A 190 5.11 -0.71 -18.07
CA PRO A 190 4.50 -0.17 -19.29
C PRO A 190 5.21 -0.58 -20.56
N GLY A 191 6.54 -0.59 -20.56
CA GLY A 191 7.35 -1.03 -21.70
C GLY A 191 7.09 -2.48 -22.11
N LEU A 192 7.08 -3.42 -21.14
CA LEU A 192 6.77 -4.82 -21.36
C LEU A 192 5.35 -5.03 -21.90
N ILE A 193 4.37 -4.34 -21.34
CA ILE A 193 2.96 -4.42 -21.76
C ILE A 193 2.81 -3.95 -23.20
N ILE A 194 3.34 -2.78 -23.53
CA ILE A 194 3.23 -2.15 -24.85
C ILE A 194 3.97 -2.98 -25.90
N SER A 195 5.20 -3.41 -25.62
CA SER A 195 5.99 -4.23 -26.53
C SER A 195 5.31 -5.56 -26.82
N THR A 196 4.81 -6.26 -25.80
CA THR A 196 4.09 -7.51 -25.97
C THR A 196 2.81 -7.32 -26.80
N TRP A 197 2.07 -6.25 -26.55
CA TRP A 197 0.84 -5.95 -27.28
C TRP A 197 1.11 -5.63 -28.75
N ILE A 198 2.17 -4.86 -29.08
CA ILE A 198 2.58 -4.59 -30.47
C ILE A 198 3.02 -5.86 -31.16
N LEU A 199 3.83 -6.71 -30.50
CA LEU A 199 4.28 -8.00 -31.01
C LEU A 199 3.11 -8.95 -31.31
N PHE A 200 2.19 -9.08 -30.35
CA PHE A 200 1.03 -9.99 -30.45
C PHE A 200 0.08 -9.63 -31.58
N LEU A 201 -0.12 -8.32 -31.83
CA LEU A 201 -1.01 -7.83 -32.88
C LEU A 201 -0.29 -7.58 -34.22
N GLY A 202 1.03 -7.62 -34.27
CA GLY A 202 1.82 -7.29 -35.46
C GLY A 202 1.76 -5.81 -35.87
N GLU A 203 1.37 -4.92 -34.95
CA GLU A 203 1.09 -3.51 -35.26
C GLU A 203 2.32 -2.60 -35.19
N TRP A 204 3.42 -2.96 -35.86
CA TRP A 204 4.69 -2.21 -35.86
C TRP A 204 4.55 -0.75 -36.32
N ARG A 205 3.53 -0.42 -37.12
CA ARG A 205 3.28 0.95 -37.60
C ARG A 205 3.01 1.93 -36.47
N ILE A 206 2.56 1.43 -35.28
CA ILE A 206 2.35 2.26 -34.10
C ILE A 206 3.62 2.94 -33.65
N LEU A 207 4.79 2.29 -33.74
CA LEU A 207 6.07 2.86 -33.35
C LEU A 207 6.36 4.20 -34.04
N LYS A 208 5.97 4.37 -35.30
CA LYS A 208 6.13 5.62 -36.05
C LYS A 208 5.23 6.76 -35.54
N THR A 209 4.22 6.44 -34.78
CA THR A 209 3.20 7.39 -34.29
C THR A 209 3.17 7.52 -32.77
N LEU A 210 4.20 6.99 -32.08
CA LEU A 210 4.42 7.16 -30.65
C LEU A 210 5.06 8.51 -30.29
N TYR A 211 5.50 9.28 -31.27
CA TYR A 211 6.22 10.53 -31.04
C TYR A 211 7.43 10.35 -30.11
N LEU A 212 8.18 9.23 -30.27
CA LEU A 212 9.26 8.81 -29.39
C LEU A 212 10.29 9.93 -29.09
N PRO A 213 10.82 10.69 -30.08
CA PRO A 213 11.82 11.70 -29.75
C PRO A 213 11.33 12.73 -28.74
N SER A 214 10.15 13.33 -29.00
CA SER A 214 9.57 14.33 -28.09
C SER A 214 9.08 13.73 -26.78
N GLY A 215 8.58 12.50 -26.82
CA GLY A 215 8.13 11.78 -25.62
C GLY A 215 9.29 11.43 -24.69
N ILE A 216 10.40 10.91 -25.24
CA ILE A 216 11.62 10.61 -24.49
C ILE A 216 12.22 11.91 -23.91
N THR A 217 12.23 13.00 -24.68
CA THR A 217 12.67 14.30 -24.17
C THR A 217 11.85 14.73 -22.96
N LEU A 218 10.51 14.63 -23.01
CA LEU A 218 9.64 14.93 -21.86
C LEU A 218 9.92 14.01 -20.67
N PHE A 219 10.08 12.72 -20.91
CA PHE A 219 10.43 11.75 -19.88
C PHE A 219 11.74 12.14 -19.17
N VAL A 220 12.78 12.47 -19.93
CA VAL A 220 14.09 12.88 -19.40
C VAL A 220 13.97 14.21 -18.64
N ILE A 221 13.26 15.20 -19.18
CA ILE A 221 13.04 16.49 -18.50
C ILE A 221 12.38 16.30 -17.11
N VAL A 222 11.49 15.33 -16.95
CA VAL A 222 10.82 15.07 -15.68
C VAL A 222 11.70 14.26 -14.74
N THR A 223 12.40 13.21 -15.24
CA THR A 223 13.15 12.29 -14.37
C THR A 223 14.57 12.75 -14.06
N ALA A 224 15.30 13.30 -15.04
CA ALA A 224 16.73 13.57 -14.93
C ALA A 224 17.10 14.63 -13.89
N PRO A 225 16.35 15.73 -13.67
CA PRO A 225 16.79 16.78 -12.77
C PRO A 225 17.12 16.27 -11.37
N TRP A 226 16.21 15.50 -10.76
CA TRP A 226 16.46 14.97 -9.42
C TRP A 226 17.57 13.91 -9.43
N HIS A 227 17.55 12.97 -10.36
CA HIS A 227 18.57 11.90 -10.42
C HIS A 227 19.99 12.45 -10.64
N ILE A 228 20.14 13.49 -11.46
CA ILE A 228 21.42 14.15 -11.67
C ILE A 228 21.83 14.88 -10.39
N LEU A 229 20.93 15.69 -9.81
CA LEU A 229 21.24 16.51 -8.66
C LEU A 229 21.62 15.66 -7.43
N VAL A 230 20.84 14.62 -7.14
CA VAL A 230 21.15 13.71 -6.02
C VAL A 230 22.46 12.95 -6.23
N SER A 231 22.78 12.56 -7.49
CA SER A 231 24.05 11.88 -7.82
C SER A 231 25.27 12.79 -7.71
N VAL A 232 25.11 14.08 -8.05
CA VAL A 232 26.20 15.07 -7.91
C VAL A 232 26.48 15.38 -6.43
N ILE A 233 25.43 15.52 -5.62
CA ILE A 233 25.56 15.82 -4.18
C ILE A 233 26.02 14.58 -3.40
N ASN A 234 25.59 13.38 -3.83
CA ASN A 234 25.85 12.11 -3.16
C ASN A 234 26.44 11.09 -4.16
N PRO A 235 27.77 11.02 -4.32
CA PRO A 235 28.41 10.15 -5.31
C PRO A 235 28.07 8.67 -5.17
N GLU A 236 27.79 8.19 -3.95
CA GLU A 236 27.39 6.83 -3.63
C GLU A 236 25.99 6.46 -4.14
N PHE A 237 25.13 7.45 -4.41
CA PHE A 237 23.73 7.24 -4.81
C PHE A 237 23.60 6.35 -6.04
N PHE A 238 24.41 6.58 -7.08
CA PHE A 238 24.27 5.85 -8.33
C PHE A 238 24.44 4.33 -8.15
N ASN A 239 25.50 3.93 -7.45
CA ASN A 239 25.77 2.52 -7.20
C ASN A 239 24.69 1.89 -6.32
N PHE A 240 24.34 2.57 -5.21
CA PHE A 240 23.32 2.08 -4.31
C PHE A 240 21.97 1.92 -5.01
N TYR A 241 21.48 2.98 -5.66
CA TYR A 241 20.13 3.02 -6.21
C TYR A 241 19.98 2.16 -7.47
N PHE A 242 20.84 2.32 -8.48
CA PHE A 242 20.69 1.60 -9.75
C PHE A 242 21.19 0.17 -9.67
N ILE A 243 22.36 -0.08 -9.09
CA ILE A 243 22.95 -1.43 -9.11
C ILE A 243 22.33 -2.30 -8.02
N ARG A 244 22.37 -1.85 -6.77
CA ARG A 244 21.95 -2.65 -5.62
C ARG A 244 20.43 -2.78 -5.53
N GLU A 245 19.70 -1.67 -5.44
CA GLU A 245 18.25 -1.68 -5.22
C GLU A 245 17.44 -2.19 -6.42
N HIS A 246 17.88 -1.95 -7.66
CA HIS A 246 17.12 -2.38 -8.82
C HIS A 246 17.59 -3.71 -9.40
N PHE A 247 18.90 -3.90 -9.66
CA PHE A 247 19.37 -5.13 -10.29
C PHE A 247 19.62 -6.25 -9.28
N GLN A 248 20.40 -6.00 -8.23
CA GLN A 248 20.76 -7.07 -7.29
C GLN A 248 19.55 -7.55 -6.48
N ARG A 249 18.72 -6.63 -5.99
CA ARG A 249 17.52 -6.98 -5.23
C ARG A 249 16.49 -7.76 -6.04
N TYR A 250 16.38 -7.52 -7.34
CA TYR A 250 15.47 -8.26 -8.20
C TYR A 250 15.99 -9.66 -8.56
N LEU A 251 17.31 -9.78 -8.82
CA LEU A 251 17.95 -11.01 -9.32
C LEU A 251 18.46 -11.92 -8.21
N PHE A 252 19.02 -11.35 -7.15
CA PHE A 252 19.74 -12.09 -6.11
C PHE A 252 19.14 -11.77 -4.74
N LYS A 253 18.28 -12.63 -4.24
CA LYS A 253 17.77 -12.53 -2.87
C LYS A 253 18.55 -13.45 -1.95
N ASN A 254 19.06 -12.90 -0.85
CA ASN A 254 19.54 -13.66 0.30
C ASN A 254 18.35 -13.89 1.25
N GLY A 255 17.58 -14.95 1.07
CA GLY A 255 16.42 -15.24 1.91
C GLY A 255 15.59 -16.41 1.37
N PRO A 256 14.61 -16.94 2.14
CA PRO A 256 13.78 -18.04 1.71
C PRO A 256 13.08 -17.72 0.39
N ILE A 257 13.07 -18.70 -0.53
CA ILE A 257 12.44 -18.57 -1.84
C ILE A 257 10.93 -18.58 -1.63
N ASP A 258 10.31 -17.42 -1.78
CA ASP A 258 8.86 -17.33 -1.86
C ASP A 258 8.35 -18.01 -3.13
N HIS A 259 7.33 -18.82 -2.97
CA HIS A 259 6.76 -19.55 -4.10
C HIS A 259 6.19 -18.60 -5.17
N PRO A 260 6.31 -18.91 -6.48
CA PRO A 260 5.75 -18.08 -7.55
C PRO A 260 4.24 -17.83 -7.42
N TRP A 261 3.52 -18.72 -6.73
CA TRP A 261 2.05 -18.60 -6.51
C TRP A 261 1.66 -17.77 -5.29
N THR A 262 2.61 -17.16 -4.55
CA THR A 262 2.33 -16.30 -3.39
C THR A 262 1.28 -15.23 -3.69
N PHE A 263 1.27 -14.67 -4.90
CA PHE A 263 0.30 -13.64 -5.28
C PHE A 263 -1.08 -14.18 -5.63
N VAL A 264 -1.30 -15.49 -5.77
CA VAL A 264 -2.64 -16.04 -6.05
C VAL A 264 -3.60 -15.79 -4.88
N PRO A 265 -3.30 -16.19 -3.62
CA PRO A 265 -4.16 -15.87 -2.50
C PRO A 265 -4.28 -14.36 -2.25
N VAL A 266 -3.20 -13.59 -2.44
CA VAL A 266 -3.23 -12.13 -2.32
C VAL A 266 -4.20 -11.51 -3.32
N LEU A 267 -4.21 -11.98 -4.57
CA LEU A 267 -5.14 -11.56 -5.60
C LEU A 267 -6.59 -11.89 -5.21
N LEU A 268 -6.84 -13.14 -4.78
CA LEU A 268 -8.19 -13.59 -4.46
C LEU A 268 -8.80 -12.82 -3.29
N VAL A 269 -8.02 -12.61 -2.22
CA VAL A 269 -8.43 -11.84 -1.04
C VAL A 269 -8.49 -10.35 -1.36
N GLY A 270 -7.46 -9.82 -2.03
CA GLY A 270 -7.37 -8.39 -2.35
C GLY A 270 -8.44 -7.90 -3.32
N LEU A 271 -8.90 -8.76 -4.24
CA LEU A 271 -9.97 -8.43 -5.18
C LEU A 271 -11.38 -8.77 -4.63
N TYR A 272 -11.47 -9.37 -3.43
CA TYR A 272 -12.76 -9.72 -2.83
C TYR A 272 -13.70 -8.49 -2.71
N PRO A 273 -15.03 -8.62 -2.98
CA PRO A 273 -15.76 -9.86 -3.35
C PRO A 273 -15.71 -10.18 -4.85
N TRP A 274 -15.06 -9.37 -5.67
CA TRP A 274 -15.07 -9.43 -7.12
C TRP A 274 -14.21 -10.56 -7.70
N SER A 275 -13.32 -11.15 -6.90
CA SER A 275 -12.50 -12.31 -7.27
C SER A 275 -13.33 -13.52 -7.75
N ALA A 276 -14.55 -13.69 -7.21
CA ALA A 276 -15.50 -14.72 -7.64
C ALA A 276 -15.87 -14.66 -9.13
N PHE A 277 -15.70 -13.50 -9.76
CA PHE A 277 -16.05 -13.27 -11.16
C PHE A 277 -14.85 -13.29 -12.11
N LEU A 278 -13.64 -13.50 -11.60
CA LEU A 278 -12.41 -13.37 -12.37
C LEU A 278 -12.37 -14.34 -13.55
N ILE A 279 -12.72 -15.61 -13.32
CA ILE A 279 -12.74 -16.65 -14.39
C ILE A 279 -13.75 -16.30 -15.47
N GLN A 280 -14.96 -15.87 -15.09
CA GLN A 280 -16.02 -15.48 -16.03
C GLN A 280 -15.62 -14.23 -16.81
N ALA A 281 -15.00 -13.24 -16.14
CA ALA A 281 -14.51 -12.03 -16.78
C ALA A 281 -13.42 -12.35 -17.81
N VAL A 282 -12.44 -13.19 -17.46
CA VAL A 282 -11.40 -13.62 -18.40
C VAL A 282 -12.00 -14.37 -19.58
N LYS A 283 -12.86 -15.38 -19.37
CA LYS A 283 -13.54 -16.13 -20.43
C LYS A 283 -14.35 -15.21 -21.36
N ASN A 284 -15.11 -14.27 -20.79
CA ASN A 284 -15.93 -13.33 -21.57
C ASN A 284 -15.08 -12.40 -22.45
N ASN A 285 -13.87 -12.05 -22.00
CA ASN A 285 -12.96 -11.16 -22.73
C ASN A 285 -12.05 -11.93 -23.72
N LEU A 286 -11.78 -13.22 -23.49
CA LEU A 286 -11.06 -14.10 -24.42
C LEU A 286 -11.91 -14.51 -25.62
N ALA A 287 -13.17 -14.86 -25.41
CA ALA A 287 -14.06 -15.38 -26.47
C ALA A 287 -14.22 -14.44 -27.69
N PRO A 288 -14.37 -13.11 -27.54
CA PRO A 288 -14.32 -12.17 -28.65
C PRO A 288 -12.92 -11.96 -29.22
N SER A 289 -11.87 -12.29 -28.47
CA SER A 289 -10.47 -12.04 -28.85
C SER A 289 -9.99 -12.93 -30.02
N LEU A 290 -10.68 -14.03 -30.26
CA LEU A 290 -10.40 -14.91 -31.37
C LEU A 290 -11.12 -14.49 -32.66
N ARG A 291 -11.91 -13.39 -32.63
CA ARG A 291 -12.63 -12.86 -33.82
C ARG A 291 -12.37 -11.35 -33.94
N PRO A 292 -11.99 -10.83 -35.13
CA PRO A 292 -11.73 -9.40 -35.32
C PRO A 292 -13.05 -8.60 -35.22
N ARG A 293 -13.34 -8.07 -34.02
CA ARG A 293 -14.46 -7.14 -33.76
C ARG A 293 -13.94 -5.84 -33.12
N HIS A 294 -14.70 -4.76 -33.29
CA HIS A 294 -14.43 -3.48 -32.64
C HIS A 294 -14.30 -3.68 -31.13
N GLY A 295 -13.21 -3.19 -30.52
CA GLY A 295 -12.90 -3.36 -29.07
C GLY A 295 -12.07 -4.60 -28.71
N HIS A 296 -11.72 -5.46 -29.66
CA HIS A 296 -10.86 -6.64 -29.44
C HIS A 296 -9.43 -6.23 -29.05
N ARG A 297 -8.84 -5.32 -29.81
CA ARG A 297 -7.50 -4.80 -29.64
C ARG A 297 -7.28 -4.22 -28.24
N GLN A 298 -8.25 -3.46 -27.75
CA GLN A 298 -8.24 -2.85 -26.41
C GLN A 298 -8.38 -3.91 -25.31
N ALA A 299 -9.25 -4.92 -25.51
CA ALA A 299 -9.41 -6.00 -24.54
C ALA A 299 -8.13 -6.83 -24.38
N VAL A 300 -7.44 -7.11 -25.50
CA VAL A 300 -6.13 -7.79 -25.50
C VAL A 300 -5.10 -6.96 -24.71
N PHE A 301 -5.07 -5.65 -24.92
CA PHE A 301 -4.20 -4.77 -24.16
C PHE A 301 -4.43 -4.84 -22.65
N ILE A 302 -5.70 -4.77 -22.23
CA ILE A 302 -6.07 -4.84 -20.80
C ILE A 302 -5.70 -6.21 -20.20
N MET A 303 -5.86 -7.32 -20.96
CA MET A 303 -5.46 -8.66 -20.52
C MET A 303 -3.94 -8.80 -20.39
N ILE A 304 -3.19 -8.29 -21.38
CA ILE A 304 -1.72 -8.28 -21.35
C ILE A 304 -1.22 -7.46 -20.15
N TRP A 305 -1.86 -6.32 -19.87
CA TRP A 305 -1.52 -5.50 -18.71
C TRP A 305 -1.71 -6.29 -17.40
N ALA A 306 -2.88 -6.87 -17.17
CA ALA A 306 -3.10 -7.69 -15.97
C ALA A 306 -2.12 -8.86 -15.89
N GLY A 307 -1.87 -9.56 -16.99
CA GLY A 307 -0.97 -10.70 -17.07
C GLY A 307 0.49 -10.33 -16.75
N TRP A 308 1.02 -9.25 -17.33
CA TRP A 308 2.41 -8.85 -17.09
C TRP A 308 2.67 -8.41 -15.65
N VAL A 309 1.77 -7.64 -15.03
CA VAL A 309 1.92 -7.28 -13.61
C VAL A 309 1.99 -8.52 -12.75
N PHE A 310 1.09 -9.49 -12.96
CA PHE A 310 1.09 -10.75 -12.21
C PHE A 310 2.38 -11.54 -12.42
N LEU A 311 2.77 -11.77 -13.68
CA LEU A 311 3.95 -12.57 -14.02
C LEU A 311 5.24 -11.91 -13.49
N PHE A 312 5.41 -10.62 -13.74
CA PHE A 312 6.60 -9.89 -13.33
C PHE A 312 6.89 -10.02 -11.84
N PHE A 313 5.89 -9.77 -10.99
CA PHE A 313 6.08 -9.88 -9.55
C PHE A 313 6.09 -11.34 -9.04
N SER A 314 5.41 -12.27 -9.72
CA SER A 314 5.47 -13.69 -9.35
C SER A 314 6.87 -14.28 -9.56
N PHE A 315 7.62 -13.79 -10.55
CA PHE A 315 9.01 -14.20 -10.80
C PHE A 315 10.05 -13.37 -10.04
N SER A 316 9.65 -12.25 -9.42
CA SER A 316 10.56 -11.47 -8.57
C SER A 316 10.98 -12.26 -7.34
N SER A 317 12.24 -12.12 -6.92
CA SER A 317 12.74 -12.71 -5.68
C SER A 317 12.16 -12.02 -4.44
N SER A 318 11.80 -10.73 -4.53
CA SER A 318 11.15 -9.98 -3.45
C SER A 318 9.64 -9.90 -3.67
N LYS A 319 8.84 -10.37 -2.70
CA LYS A 319 7.38 -10.40 -2.78
C LYS A 319 6.74 -9.66 -1.61
N VAL A 320 6.12 -8.53 -1.89
CA VAL A 320 5.35 -7.74 -0.92
C VAL A 320 3.92 -7.62 -1.43
N ILE A 321 2.94 -7.78 -0.54
CA ILE A 321 1.51 -7.81 -0.88
C ILE A 321 1.08 -6.70 -1.87
N PRO A 322 1.43 -5.42 -1.68
CA PRO A 322 0.99 -4.34 -2.57
C PRO A 322 1.64 -4.33 -3.96
N TYR A 323 2.65 -5.14 -4.23
CA TYR A 323 3.31 -5.14 -5.54
C TYR A 323 2.38 -5.46 -6.70
N ILE A 324 1.34 -6.28 -6.48
CA ILE A 324 0.35 -6.59 -7.52
C ILE A 324 -0.75 -5.54 -7.69
N LEU A 325 -0.72 -4.43 -6.91
CA LEU A 325 -1.75 -3.39 -6.97
C LEU A 325 -1.98 -2.83 -8.39
N PRO A 326 -0.95 -2.60 -9.25
CA PRO A 326 -1.15 -2.13 -10.61
C PRO A 326 -1.92 -3.11 -11.54
N MET A 327 -2.23 -4.33 -11.07
CA MET A 327 -3.08 -5.31 -11.75
C MET A 327 -4.58 -5.04 -11.52
N PHE A 328 -4.96 -4.34 -10.44
CA PHE A 328 -6.35 -4.14 -10.07
C PHE A 328 -7.14 -3.26 -11.06
N PRO A 329 -6.60 -2.14 -11.58
CA PRO A 329 -7.27 -1.35 -12.61
C PRO A 329 -7.67 -2.16 -13.85
N PRO A 330 -6.80 -2.91 -14.53
CA PRO A 330 -7.20 -3.72 -15.67
C PRO A 330 -8.18 -4.84 -15.31
N LEU A 331 -8.06 -5.48 -14.15
CA LEU A 331 -9.03 -6.49 -13.70
C LEU A 331 -10.41 -5.90 -13.47
N ALA A 332 -10.48 -4.72 -12.85
CA ALA A 332 -11.74 -4.02 -12.67
C ALA A 332 -12.41 -3.67 -14.01
N ILE A 333 -11.63 -3.29 -15.03
CA ILE A 333 -12.14 -3.07 -16.39
C ILE A 333 -12.69 -4.36 -17.00
N LEU A 334 -11.98 -5.49 -16.89
CA LEU A 334 -12.43 -6.80 -17.41
C LEU A 334 -13.72 -7.28 -16.75
N ILE A 335 -13.80 -7.14 -15.41
CA ILE A 335 -15.00 -7.50 -14.63
C ILE A 335 -16.15 -6.54 -14.94
N GLY A 336 -15.89 -5.24 -15.01
CA GLY A 336 -16.90 -4.24 -15.40
C GLY A 336 -17.48 -4.50 -16.78
N ARG A 337 -16.66 -4.95 -17.72
CA ARG A 337 -17.08 -5.35 -19.07
C ARG A 337 -17.94 -6.61 -19.08
N TYR A 338 -17.59 -7.61 -18.27
CA TYR A 338 -18.44 -8.78 -18.05
C TYR A 338 -19.82 -8.39 -17.49
N PHE A 339 -19.85 -7.54 -16.50
CA PHE A 339 -21.09 -7.06 -15.88
C PHE A 339 -21.92 -6.15 -16.82
N ALA A 340 -21.27 -5.33 -17.64
CA ALA A 340 -21.99 -4.53 -18.65
C ALA A 340 -22.76 -5.43 -19.63
N GLY A 341 -22.15 -6.53 -20.08
CA GLY A 341 -22.83 -7.53 -20.89
C GLY A 341 -23.97 -8.24 -20.16
N ALA A 342 -23.86 -8.44 -18.85
CA ALA A 342 -24.95 -9.00 -18.04
C ALA A 342 -26.10 -7.99 -17.86
N TRP A 343 -25.76 -6.72 -17.68
CA TRP A 343 -26.74 -5.63 -17.62
C TRP A 343 -27.53 -5.50 -18.92
N ASP A 344 -26.84 -5.53 -20.08
CA ASP A 344 -27.49 -5.43 -21.39
C ASP A 344 -28.46 -6.58 -21.66
N ARG A 345 -28.16 -7.78 -21.15
CA ARG A 345 -29.02 -8.98 -21.25
C ARG A 345 -30.05 -9.08 -20.12
N ALA A 346 -30.11 -8.09 -19.21
CA ALA A 346 -30.96 -8.10 -18.01
C ALA A 346 -30.84 -9.42 -17.20
N ASN A 347 -29.59 -9.96 -17.10
CA ASN A 347 -29.30 -11.25 -16.48
C ASN A 347 -28.77 -11.12 -15.06
N PRO A 348 -29.60 -11.20 -14.00
CA PRO A 348 -29.15 -11.15 -12.61
C PRO A 348 -28.39 -12.41 -12.18
N GLU A 349 -28.56 -13.54 -12.87
CA GLU A 349 -27.84 -14.80 -12.61
C GLU A 349 -26.31 -14.64 -12.76
N ALA A 350 -25.87 -13.63 -13.53
CA ALA A 350 -24.46 -13.30 -13.64
C ALA A 350 -23.78 -12.97 -12.30
N LEU A 351 -24.55 -12.58 -11.26
CA LEU A 351 -24.06 -12.28 -9.92
C LEU A 351 -24.03 -13.49 -8.98
N ARG A 352 -24.46 -14.67 -9.44
CA ARG A 352 -24.59 -15.89 -8.61
C ARG A 352 -23.27 -16.30 -7.92
N ALA A 353 -22.14 -16.17 -8.64
CA ALA A 353 -20.84 -16.46 -8.04
C ALA A 353 -20.49 -15.54 -6.84
N GLY A 354 -20.92 -14.27 -6.89
CA GLY A 354 -20.78 -13.35 -5.78
C GLY A 354 -21.60 -13.76 -4.57
N TYR A 355 -22.81 -14.22 -4.76
CA TYR A 355 -23.64 -14.73 -3.64
C TYR A 355 -23.00 -15.93 -2.96
N TRP A 356 -22.41 -16.87 -3.70
CA TRP A 356 -21.68 -17.99 -3.13
C TRP A 356 -20.41 -17.54 -2.39
N SER A 357 -19.71 -16.53 -2.92
CA SER A 357 -18.51 -16.01 -2.24
C SER A 357 -18.88 -15.30 -0.92
N LEU A 358 -19.98 -14.53 -0.87
CA LEU A 358 -20.49 -13.95 0.36
C LEU A 358 -20.86 -15.03 1.39
N LEU A 359 -21.57 -16.06 0.97
CA LEU A 359 -21.96 -17.19 1.84
C LEU A 359 -20.72 -17.90 2.41
N LEU A 360 -19.71 -18.18 1.57
CA LEU A 360 -18.45 -18.76 2.01
C LEU A 360 -17.76 -17.89 3.06
N THR A 361 -17.71 -16.57 2.85
CA THR A 361 -17.11 -15.64 3.81
C THR A 361 -17.87 -15.60 5.13
N ILE A 362 -19.20 -15.62 5.09
CA ILE A 362 -20.04 -15.72 6.30
C ILE A 362 -19.70 -17.00 7.06
N CYS A 363 -19.62 -18.14 6.36
CA CYS A 363 -19.26 -19.43 6.99
C CYS A 363 -17.86 -19.38 7.62
N LEU A 364 -16.88 -18.73 6.96
CA LEU A 364 -15.54 -18.56 7.50
C LEU A 364 -15.52 -17.66 8.74
N LEU A 365 -16.18 -16.51 8.70
CA LEU A 365 -16.29 -15.59 9.85
C LEU A 365 -16.97 -16.27 11.04
N PHE A 366 -18.02 -17.05 10.78
CA PHE A 366 -18.72 -17.82 11.80
C PHE A 366 -17.82 -18.91 12.40
N ALA A 367 -17.10 -19.66 11.58
CA ALA A 367 -16.17 -20.70 12.02
C ALA A 367 -15.02 -20.11 12.87
N VAL A 368 -14.48 -18.95 12.47
CA VAL A 368 -13.47 -18.22 13.25
C VAL A 368 -14.06 -17.69 14.55
N GLY A 369 -15.28 -17.19 14.54
CA GLY A 369 -15.99 -16.72 15.74
C GLY A 369 -16.25 -17.84 16.76
N LEU A 370 -16.60 -19.05 16.30
CA LEU A 370 -16.88 -20.21 17.15
C LEU A 370 -15.61 -20.81 17.77
N LYS A 371 -14.56 -21.02 16.96
CA LYS A 371 -13.30 -21.63 17.41
C LYS A 371 -12.37 -20.67 18.13
N GLY A 372 -12.65 -19.38 18.03
CA GLY A 372 -11.74 -18.30 18.41
C GLY A 372 -10.67 -18.06 17.36
N PRO A 373 -10.33 -16.79 17.09
CA PRO A 373 -9.30 -16.44 16.12
C PRO A 373 -7.92 -17.03 16.45
N GLN A 374 -7.64 -17.30 17.72
CA GLN A 374 -6.41 -17.92 18.22
C GLN A 374 -6.10 -19.27 17.55
N HIS A 375 -7.08 -20.15 17.43
CA HIS A 375 -6.89 -21.49 16.82
C HIS A 375 -6.50 -21.40 15.33
N PHE A 376 -7.00 -20.40 14.60
CA PHE A 376 -6.62 -20.17 13.20
C PHE A 376 -5.20 -19.61 13.08
N LEU A 377 -4.83 -18.69 13.96
CA LEU A 377 -3.51 -18.05 13.93
C LEU A 377 -2.40 -19.00 14.39
N GLU A 378 -2.64 -19.87 15.36
CA GLU A 378 -1.72 -20.92 15.76
C GLU A 378 -1.38 -21.87 14.59
N ARG A 379 -2.35 -22.21 13.77
CA ARG A 379 -2.17 -23.08 12.60
C ARG A 379 -1.45 -22.38 11.44
N TYR A 380 -1.57 -21.05 11.35
CA TYR A 380 -0.93 -20.22 10.33
C TYR A 380 0.24 -19.39 10.85
N SER A 381 0.68 -19.58 12.09
CA SER A 381 1.88 -18.93 12.63
C SER A 381 3.17 -19.33 11.89
N ASN A 382 3.12 -20.48 11.20
CA ASN A 382 4.16 -20.94 10.28
C ASN A 382 3.98 -20.42 8.84
N TRP A 383 2.96 -19.56 8.56
CA TRP A 383 2.93 -18.84 7.29
C TRP A 383 4.17 -17.96 7.20
N PRO A 384 4.88 -17.96 6.06
CA PRO A 384 6.11 -17.19 5.93
C PRO A 384 5.82 -15.76 6.40
N ARG A 385 6.52 -15.35 7.43
CA ARG A 385 6.46 -13.99 7.95
C ARG A 385 6.72 -13.07 6.78
N LEU A 386 5.94 -12.02 6.63
CA LEU A 386 6.31 -10.87 5.80
C LEU A 386 7.62 -10.35 6.39
N GLU A 387 8.71 -10.72 5.76
CA GLU A 387 10.05 -10.76 6.31
C GLU A 387 10.56 -9.39 6.72
N VAL A 388 10.95 -9.33 7.98
CA VAL A 388 12.23 -8.75 8.35
C VAL A 388 13.29 -9.81 7.96
N PRO A 389 14.34 -9.49 7.20
CA PRO A 389 15.35 -10.46 6.82
C PRO A 389 15.93 -11.13 8.07
N ASP A 390 15.90 -12.46 8.09
CA ASP A 390 16.54 -13.30 9.09
C ASP A 390 18.06 -13.27 8.89
N ASP A 391 18.73 -12.27 9.45
CA ASP A 391 20.13 -12.39 9.76
C ASP A 391 20.32 -12.02 11.23
N GLU A 392 20.42 -13.04 12.07
CA GLU A 392 20.95 -13.09 13.44
C GLU A 392 20.14 -12.52 14.62
N ALA A 393 19.02 -11.87 14.46
CA ALA A 393 18.14 -11.68 15.61
C ALA A 393 16.98 -12.69 15.52
N THR A 394 17.16 -13.87 16.07
CA THR A 394 16.04 -14.73 16.46
C THR A 394 15.15 -13.93 17.42
N ILE A 395 14.19 -13.17 16.86
CA ILE A 395 13.04 -12.74 17.64
C ILE A 395 12.39 -14.04 18.06
N PRO A 396 12.43 -14.42 19.34
CA PRO A 396 11.79 -15.63 19.77
C PRO A 396 10.35 -15.55 19.33
N SER A 397 9.84 -16.62 18.70
CA SER A 397 8.43 -16.73 18.39
C SER A 397 7.67 -16.43 19.68
N THR A 398 7.10 -15.20 19.78
CA THR A 398 6.18 -14.88 20.86
C THR A 398 5.16 -15.97 20.87
N SER A 399 5.05 -16.67 21.98
CA SER A 399 4.01 -17.65 22.17
C SER A 399 2.69 -16.97 21.82
N LEU A 400 2.01 -17.47 20.81
CA LEU A 400 0.72 -16.98 20.29
C LEU A 400 -0.42 -17.00 21.35
N THR A 401 -0.05 -17.23 22.62
CA THR A 401 -0.96 -17.51 23.72
C THR A 401 -1.69 -16.31 24.30
N SER A 402 -1.35 -15.07 23.89
CA SER A 402 -2.08 -13.88 24.34
C SER A 402 -2.25 -12.88 23.20
N TYR A 403 -3.37 -12.99 22.49
CA TYR A 403 -3.85 -11.96 21.57
C TYR A 403 -5.13 -11.35 22.16
N PRO A 404 -5.06 -10.42 23.13
CA PRO A 404 -6.24 -9.74 23.66
C PRO A 404 -7.01 -9.03 22.54
N ASP A 405 -6.32 -8.57 21.51
CA ASP A 405 -6.86 -7.90 20.33
C ASP A 405 -7.90 -8.78 19.60
N LEU A 406 -7.71 -10.09 19.58
CA LEU A 406 -8.60 -11.01 18.85
C LEU A 406 -9.97 -11.15 19.51
N VAL A 407 -10.06 -11.01 20.82
CA VAL A 407 -11.34 -10.99 21.52
C VAL A 407 -12.08 -9.69 21.21
N ARG A 408 -11.36 -8.58 21.14
CA ARG A 408 -11.89 -7.26 20.79
C ARG A 408 -12.39 -7.19 19.33
N LEU A 409 -11.94 -8.08 18.43
CA LEU A 409 -12.42 -8.18 17.05
C LEU A 409 -13.83 -8.76 16.93
N ARG A 410 -14.34 -9.50 17.92
CA ARG A 410 -15.65 -10.18 17.83
C ARG A 410 -16.81 -9.27 17.40
N PRO A 411 -17.00 -8.06 17.96
CA PRO A 411 -18.10 -7.19 17.54
C PRO A 411 -17.98 -6.75 16.08
N TYR A 412 -16.77 -6.49 15.59
CA TYR A 412 -16.53 -6.14 14.19
C TYR A 412 -16.81 -7.32 13.25
N MET A 413 -16.39 -8.54 13.62
CA MET A 413 -16.69 -9.76 12.86
C MET A 413 -18.20 -10.04 12.83
N ALA A 414 -18.91 -9.81 13.93
CA ALA A 414 -20.37 -9.93 13.98
C ALA A 414 -21.04 -8.90 13.06
N ALA A 415 -20.63 -7.64 13.12
CA ALA A 415 -21.13 -6.58 12.25
C ALA A 415 -20.86 -6.89 10.76
N GLN A 416 -19.66 -7.34 10.41
CA GLN A 416 -19.32 -7.78 9.06
C GLN A 416 -20.21 -8.93 8.59
N SER A 417 -20.45 -9.94 9.45
CA SER A 417 -21.33 -11.06 9.13
C SER A 417 -22.76 -10.61 8.87
N ILE A 418 -23.29 -9.71 9.69
CA ILE A 418 -24.64 -9.13 9.52
C ILE A 418 -24.72 -8.36 8.19
N ILE A 419 -23.73 -7.53 7.88
CA ILE A 419 -23.67 -6.76 6.61
C ILE A 419 -23.68 -7.71 5.41
N LEU A 420 -22.88 -8.78 5.44
CA LEU A 420 -22.82 -9.75 4.34
C LEU A 420 -24.12 -10.53 4.17
N VAL A 421 -24.74 -10.96 5.28
CA VAL A 421 -26.03 -11.68 5.25
C VAL A 421 -27.13 -10.79 4.70
N LEU A 422 -27.32 -9.60 5.30
CA LEU A 422 -28.39 -8.68 4.88
C LEU A 422 -28.16 -8.20 3.45
N GLY A 423 -26.93 -7.82 3.11
CA GLY A 423 -26.57 -7.38 1.78
C GLY A 423 -26.80 -8.47 0.72
N GLY A 424 -26.40 -9.72 1.02
CA GLY A 424 -26.63 -10.86 0.14
C GLY A 424 -28.12 -11.15 -0.07
N VAL A 425 -28.90 -11.19 1.00
CA VAL A 425 -30.36 -11.42 0.93
C VAL A 425 -31.05 -10.32 0.10
N VAL A 426 -30.74 -9.04 0.42
CA VAL A 426 -31.31 -7.89 -0.29
C VAL A 426 -30.89 -7.90 -1.77
N ALA A 427 -29.63 -8.22 -2.08
CA ALA A 427 -29.16 -8.31 -3.46
C ALA A 427 -29.91 -9.37 -4.26
N VAL A 428 -30.11 -10.57 -3.70
CA VAL A 428 -30.91 -11.64 -4.35
C VAL A 428 -32.36 -11.20 -4.55
N PHE A 429 -32.98 -10.62 -3.53
CA PHE A 429 -34.36 -10.16 -3.61
C PHE A 429 -34.55 -9.06 -4.65
N LEU A 430 -33.70 -8.04 -4.64
CA LEU A 430 -33.76 -6.94 -5.61
C LEU A 430 -33.38 -7.40 -7.02
N GLY A 431 -32.46 -8.35 -7.14
CA GLY A 431 -32.10 -8.95 -8.42
C GLY A 431 -33.30 -9.62 -9.11
N LYS A 432 -34.12 -10.35 -8.34
CA LYS A 432 -35.35 -10.97 -8.85
C LYS A 432 -36.43 -9.95 -9.17
N ARG A 433 -36.59 -8.88 -8.38
CA ARG A 433 -37.66 -7.89 -8.54
C ARG A 433 -37.32 -6.71 -9.43
N ARG A 434 -36.10 -6.19 -9.39
CA ARG A 434 -35.67 -4.95 -10.05
C ARG A 434 -34.51 -5.14 -11.03
N GLY A 435 -34.02 -6.37 -11.19
CA GLY A 435 -33.01 -6.76 -12.16
C GLY A 435 -31.57 -6.52 -11.73
N PHE A 436 -30.65 -6.70 -12.69
CA PHE A 436 -29.20 -6.74 -12.49
C PHE A 436 -28.62 -5.52 -11.76
N LEU A 437 -28.97 -4.30 -12.18
CA LEU A 437 -28.37 -3.08 -11.64
C LEU A 437 -28.62 -2.93 -10.14
N SER A 438 -29.86 -3.18 -9.68
CA SER A 438 -30.21 -3.09 -8.27
C SER A 438 -29.44 -4.09 -7.42
N ALA A 439 -29.27 -5.33 -7.91
CA ALA A 439 -28.48 -6.35 -7.24
C ALA A 439 -26.99 -5.98 -7.21
N PHE A 440 -26.43 -5.48 -8.32
CA PHE A 440 -25.03 -5.05 -8.39
C PHE A 440 -24.74 -3.87 -7.42
N CYS A 441 -25.61 -2.85 -7.42
CA CYS A 441 -25.47 -1.72 -6.49
C CYS A 441 -25.53 -2.19 -5.03
N THR A 442 -26.41 -3.13 -4.70
CA THR A 442 -26.46 -3.70 -3.35
C THR A 442 -25.18 -4.44 -2.98
N LEU A 443 -24.62 -5.26 -3.89
CA LEU A 443 -23.35 -5.94 -3.68
C LEU A 443 -22.18 -4.94 -3.50
N GLY A 444 -22.13 -3.90 -4.31
CA GLY A 444 -21.12 -2.85 -4.20
C GLY A 444 -21.22 -2.09 -2.88
N SER A 445 -22.44 -1.74 -2.44
CA SER A 445 -22.67 -1.11 -1.14
C SER A 445 -22.31 -2.04 0.02
N THR A 446 -22.63 -3.33 -0.10
CA THR A 446 -22.26 -4.36 0.90
C THR A 446 -20.75 -4.46 1.03
N ALA A 447 -20.02 -4.50 -0.11
CA ALA A 447 -18.56 -4.51 -0.11
C ALA A 447 -17.97 -3.24 0.51
N ALA A 448 -18.52 -2.07 0.19
CA ALA A 448 -18.07 -0.81 0.77
C ALA A 448 -18.28 -0.77 2.30
N LEU A 449 -19.45 -1.14 2.79
CA LEU A 449 -19.74 -1.21 4.23
C LEU A 449 -18.86 -2.23 4.95
N PHE A 450 -18.62 -3.39 4.34
CA PHE A 450 -17.71 -4.40 4.88
C PHE A 450 -16.30 -3.83 5.05
N LEU A 451 -15.78 -3.09 4.06
CA LEU A 451 -14.46 -2.48 4.10
C LEU A 451 -14.37 -1.34 5.14
N ILE A 452 -15.43 -0.55 5.31
CA ILE A 452 -15.50 0.48 6.35
C ILE A 452 -15.42 -0.15 7.73
N VAL A 453 -16.19 -1.20 8.01
CA VAL A 453 -16.15 -1.90 9.31
C VAL A 453 -14.80 -2.60 9.52
N LEU A 454 -14.19 -3.15 8.45
CA LEU A 454 -12.85 -3.71 8.51
C LEU A 454 -11.83 -2.62 8.91
N ASN A 455 -11.89 -1.44 8.28
CA ASN A 455 -11.02 -0.33 8.63
C ASN A 455 -11.20 0.14 10.07
N ALA A 456 -12.44 0.24 10.55
CA ALA A 456 -12.74 0.63 11.93
C ALA A 456 -12.18 -0.36 12.97
N SER A 457 -11.86 -1.60 12.59
CA SER A 457 -11.24 -2.59 13.47
C SER A 457 -9.70 -2.49 13.53
N LEU A 458 -9.06 -1.80 12.57
CA LEU A 458 -7.59 -1.75 12.47
C LEU A 458 -6.89 -1.05 13.65
N PRO A 459 -7.45 0.01 14.28
CA PRO A 459 -6.83 0.64 15.46
C PRO A 459 -6.60 -0.32 16.62
N LEU A 460 -7.31 -1.45 16.69
CA LEU A 460 -7.06 -2.50 17.68
C LEU A 460 -5.66 -3.10 17.60
N PHE A 461 -4.98 -2.94 16.47
CA PHE A 461 -3.62 -3.44 16.25
C PHE A 461 -2.54 -2.36 16.40
N ASP A 462 -2.92 -1.12 16.75
CA ASP A 462 -1.99 0.00 16.82
C ASP A 462 -0.89 -0.25 17.87
N GLU A 463 -1.22 -0.76 19.06
CA GLU A 463 -0.23 -1.08 20.10
C GLU A 463 0.86 -2.07 19.64
N ARG A 464 0.51 -2.96 18.70
CA ARG A 464 1.43 -3.95 18.14
C ARG A 464 2.26 -3.40 16.98
N ARG A 465 1.72 -2.43 16.25
CA ARG A 465 2.27 -1.95 14.98
C ARG A 465 2.87 -0.57 15.05
N SER A 466 2.67 0.14 16.16
CA SER A 466 3.13 1.51 16.35
C SER A 466 3.57 1.73 17.79
N VAL A 467 4.43 2.70 17.98
CA VAL A 467 4.90 3.14 19.30
C VAL A 467 4.24 4.43 19.78
N LYS A 468 3.20 4.88 19.08
CA LYS A 468 2.52 6.17 19.33
C LYS A 468 2.04 6.31 20.78
N ASP A 469 1.43 5.28 21.34
CA ASP A 469 0.92 5.22 22.70
C ASP A 469 2.05 5.44 23.72
N LEU A 470 3.17 4.71 23.58
CA LEU A 470 4.34 4.82 24.45
C LEU A 470 5.00 6.19 24.31
N VAL A 471 5.12 6.70 23.08
CA VAL A 471 5.69 8.03 22.84
C VAL A 471 4.82 9.12 23.46
N SER A 472 3.50 8.98 23.48
CA SER A 472 2.60 9.94 24.12
C SER A 472 2.87 10.10 25.62
N VAL A 473 3.34 9.03 26.28
CA VAL A 473 3.70 9.02 27.71
C VAL A 473 5.08 9.63 27.94
N ILE A 474 6.07 9.29 27.10
CA ILE A 474 7.47 9.73 27.35
C ILE A 474 7.77 11.13 26.84
N LYS A 475 7.18 11.53 25.68
CA LYS A 475 7.49 12.81 25.02
C LYS A 475 7.34 14.04 25.92
N PRO A 476 6.29 14.15 26.77
CA PRO A 476 6.17 15.28 27.70
C PRO A 476 7.22 15.33 28.80
N GLN A 477 7.90 14.21 29.07
CA GLN A 477 8.90 14.08 30.13
C GLN A 477 10.33 14.34 29.64
N LEU A 478 10.54 14.26 28.31
CA LEU A 478 11.85 14.38 27.69
C LEU A 478 12.40 15.81 27.76
N GLN A 479 13.65 15.92 28.21
CA GLN A 479 14.43 17.15 28.11
C GLN A 479 15.20 17.21 26.78
N PRO A 480 15.63 18.39 26.31
CA PRO A 480 16.37 18.51 25.05
C PRO A 480 17.62 17.63 24.97
N ASN A 481 18.31 17.44 26.09
CA ASN A 481 19.56 16.67 26.18
C ASN A 481 19.36 15.19 26.52
N ASP A 482 18.12 14.73 26.74
CA ASP A 482 17.86 13.32 27.00
C ASP A 482 18.08 12.48 25.73
N GLU A 483 18.71 11.32 25.88
CA GLU A 483 18.91 10.38 24.81
C GLU A 483 17.72 9.39 24.76
N VAL A 484 17.18 9.16 23.55
CA VAL A 484 16.20 8.10 23.33
C VAL A 484 16.82 7.07 22.40
N ALA A 485 16.79 5.80 22.82
CA ALA A 485 17.37 4.69 22.09
C ALA A 485 16.33 3.60 21.79
N SER A 486 16.46 2.98 20.62
CA SER A 486 15.78 1.74 20.23
C SER A 486 16.77 0.59 20.41
N TYR A 487 16.40 -0.45 21.18
CA TYR A 487 17.31 -1.52 21.58
C TYR A 487 16.93 -2.84 20.99
N HIS A 488 17.82 -3.44 20.18
CA HIS A 488 17.64 -4.70 19.44
C HIS A 488 16.37 -4.77 18.59
N ALA A 489 15.81 -3.62 18.24
CA ALA A 489 14.68 -3.46 17.32
C ALA A 489 14.74 -2.05 16.72
N TYR A 490 14.22 -1.85 15.52
CA TYR A 490 14.06 -0.52 14.94
C TYR A 490 12.56 -0.23 14.70
N TYR A 491 12.06 0.73 15.47
CA TYR A 491 10.71 1.24 15.32
C TYR A 491 10.75 2.49 14.45
N GLN A 492 10.46 2.34 13.15
CA GLN A 492 10.63 3.42 12.16
C GLN A 492 9.67 4.61 12.40
N ASP A 493 8.59 4.40 13.15
CA ASP A 493 7.66 5.44 13.55
C ASP A 493 8.10 6.18 14.84
N LEU A 494 9.12 5.68 15.57
CA LEU A 494 9.61 6.29 16.81
C LEU A 494 10.18 7.71 16.58
N PRO A 495 11.12 7.94 15.64
CA PRO A 495 11.64 9.29 15.38
C PRO A 495 10.54 10.25 14.90
N PHE A 496 9.57 9.74 14.13
CA PHE A 496 8.43 10.53 13.66
C PHE A 496 7.58 11.07 14.82
N TYR A 497 7.13 10.21 15.74
CA TYR A 497 6.27 10.63 16.85
C TYR A 497 7.04 11.46 17.88
N LEU A 498 8.31 11.16 18.13
CA LEU A 498 9.19 11.97 18.98
C LEU A 498 9.54 13.31 18.34
N GLN A 499 9.55 13.41 17.01
CA GLN A 499 10.06 14.56 16.24
C GLN A 499 11.53 14.86 16.52
N ARG A 500 12.34 13.82 16.75
CA ARG A 500 13.78 13.91 17.01
C ARG A 500 14.48 12.62 16.60
N HIS A 501 15.79 12.69 16.41
CA HIS A 501 16.60 11.51 16.12
C HIS A 501 16.67 10.56 17.32
N VAL A 502 16.81 9.29 17.04
CA VAL A 502 16.84 8.19 17.99
C VAL A 502 18.10 7.36 17.78
N THR A 503 18.81 7.02 18.86
CA THR A 503 19.97 6.13 18.81
C THR A 503 19.51 4.70 18.56
N GLN A 504 20.11 4.02 17.60
CA GLN A 504 19.85 2.59 17.35
C GLN A 504 20.94 1.77 18.04
N VAL A 505 20.55 0.77 18.84
CA VAL A 505 21.47 -0.08 19.58
C VAL A 505 21.23 -1.53 19.22
N GLY A 506 22.30 -2.23 18.78
CA GLY A 506 22.23 -3.66 18.45
C GLY A 506 21.34 -4.00 17.25
N TRP A 507 20.95 -3.02 16.45
CA TRP A 507 20.17 -3.19 15.23
C TRP A 507 20.86 -2.48 14.06
N ARG A 508 20.95 -3.17 12.93
CA ARG A 508 21.32 -2.57 11.64
C ARG A 508 20.30 -3.00 10.61
N GLU A 509 19.75 -2.08 9.87
CA GLU A 509 18.95 -2.47 8.70
C GLU A 509 19.85 -3.21 7.70
N PRO A 510 19.38 -4.31 7.08
CA PRO A 510 20.16 -5.09 6.12
C PRO A 510 20.70 -4.26 4.95
N PHE A 511 20.12 -3.09 4.72
CA PHE A 511 20.49 -2.15 3.65
C PHE A 511 21.47 -1.05 4.12
N GLU A 512 21.62 -0.85 5.43
CA GLU A 512 22.59 0.08 6.03
C GLU A 512 24.02 -0.50 6.08
N THR A 513 24.20 -1.78 5.75
CA THR A 513 25.50 -2.43 5.66
C THR A 513 26.39 -1.95 4.51
N TYR A 514 26.03 -0.88 3.79
CA TYR A 514 26.98 -0.14 3.00
C TYR A 514 27.73 0.82 3.92
N GLU A 515 28.61 0.20 4.52
CA GLU A 515 29.89 0.45 5.14
C GLU A 515 30.37 1.89 5.01
N ASN A 516 30.65 2.43 6.17
CA ASN A 516 31.64 3.45 6.51
C ASN A 516 31.41 4.90 6.05
N GLU A 517 30.52 5.22 5.11
CA GLU A 517 30.34 6.62 4.69
C GLU A 517 28.92 7.17 4.91
N LEU A 518 27.93 6.31 5.12
CA LEU A 518 26.54 6.73 5.32
C LEU A 518 26.07 6.68 6.77
N ASN A 519 26.86 6.08 7.65
CA ASN A 519 26.38 5.63 8.96
C ASN A 519 26.95 6.45 10.10
N GLN A 520 26.05 7.00 10.90
CA GLN A 520 26.32 7.02 12.34
C GLN A 520 26.35 5.54 12.78
N PRO A 521 27.42 5.06 13.44
CA PRO A 521 27.46 3.69 13.91
C PRO A 521 26.27 3.48 14.84
N ALA A 522 25.46 2.43 14.54
CA ALA A 522 24.55 1.95 15.55
C ALA A 522 25.39 1.66 16.79
N ASP A 523 25.03 2.24 17.93
CA ASP A 523 25.74 2.00 19.19
C ASP A 523 25.70 0.50 19.45
N ASP A 524 26.81 -0.08 19.89
CA ASP A 524 26.81 -1.42 20.42
C ASP A 524 26.28 -1.43 21.87
N ASP A 525 25.94 -2.60 22.35
CA ASP A 525 25.46 -2.79 23.71
C ASP A 525 26.46 -2.18 24.74
N ALA A 526 27.75 -2.36 24.49
CA ALA A 526 28.79 -1.88 25.39
C ALA A 526 28.78 -0.34 25.53
N THR A 527 28.59 0.35 24.43
CA THR A 527 28.49 1.82 24.38
C THR A 527 27.25 2.32 25.12
N LEU A 528 26.06 1.71 24.88
CA LEU A 528 24.86 2.06 25.63
C LEU A 528 25.08 1.88 27.14
N TRP A 529 25.58 0.73 27.54
CA TRP A 529 25.74 0.41 28.95
C TRP A 529 26.85 1.21 29.64
N LYS A 530 27.84 1.72 28.90
CA LYS A 530 28.80 2.69 29.39
C LYS A 530 28.13 4.04 29.67
N LYS A 531 27.30 4.51 28.74
CA LYS A 531 26.51 5.75 28.90
C LYS A 531 25.49 5.66 30.05
N TRP A 532 24.98 4.44 30.34
CA TRP A 532 23.91 4.20 31.32
C TRP A 532 24.17 4.74 32.70
N ASN A 533 25.42 4.66 33.14
CA ASN A 533 25.87 5.16 34.47
C ASN A 533 26.24 6.65 34.46
N GLY A 534 26.09 7.31 33.34
CA GLY A 534 26.41 8.73 33.17
C GLY A 534 25.36 9.69 33.73
N PRO A 535 25.63 11.00 33.68
CA PRO A 535 24.74 12.02 34.20
C PRO A 535 23.50 12.24 33.32
N GLN A 536 23.51 11.82 32.04
CA GLN A 536 22.45 12.00 31.06
C GLN A 536 21.31 11.02 31.31
N SER A 537 20.07 11.47 31.10
CA SER A 537 18.93 10.56 31.11
C SER A 537 18.84 9.85 29.78
N ILE A 538 18.69 8.53 29.83
CA ILE A 538 18.55 7.66 28.66
C ILE A 538 17.24 6.93 28.78
N TYR A 539 16.42 7.03 27.73
CA TYR A 539 15.17 6.29 27.59
C TYR A 539 15.34 5.23 26.51
N VAL A 540 15.07 3.98 26.84
CA VAL A 540 15.26 2.85 25.93
C VAL A 540 13.93 2.20 25.65
N LEU A 541 13.58 2.12 24.36
CA LEU A 541 12.44 1.36 23.86
C LEU A 541 12.91 0.01 23.35
N THR A 542 12.23 -1.04 23.75
CA THR A 542 12.52 -2.41 23.30
C THR A 542 11.28 -3.28 23.34
N ASP A 543 11.38 -4.49 22.75
CA ASP A 543 10.38 -5.55 22.89
C ASP A 543 10.31 -6.03 24.35
N ARG A 544 9.09 -6.34 24.80
CA ARG A 544 8.84 -6.77 26.18
C ARG A 544 9.66 -7.99 26.58
N MET A 545 9.83 -8.96 25.68
CA MET A 545 10.63 -10.16 25.99
C MET A 545 12.11 -9.85 26.15
N ILE A 546 12.63 -8.88 25.42
CA ILE A 546 14.02 -8.42 25.58
C ILE A 546 14.16 -7.73 26.93
N PHE A 547 13.21 -6.86 27.30
CA PHE A 547 13.19 -6.19 28.61
C PHE A 547 13.14 -7.21 29.77
N ASP A 548 12.30 -8.25 29.69
CA ASP A 548 12.19 -9.27 30.72
C ASP A 548 13.52 -10.03 30.92
N LYS A 549 14.25 -10.31 29.81
CA LYS A 549 15.59 -10.89 29.87
C LYS A 549 16.65 -9.95 30.48
N LEU A 550 16.56 -8.66 30.18
CA LEU A 550 17.46 -7.65 30.74
C LEU A 550 17.22 -7.45 32.25
N SER A 551 15.96 -7.35 32.66
CA SER A 551 15.57 -7.15 34.05
C SER A 551 15.92 -8.35 34.96
N ALA A 552 15.93 -9.56 34.40
CA ALA A 552 16.33 -10.77 35.12
C ALA A 552 17.83 -10.86 35.43
N ARG A 553 18.69 -10.07 34.74
CA ARG A 553 20.17 -10.11 34.94
C ARG A 553 20.67 -9.36 36.18
N ALA A 554 19.82 -8.65 36.91
CA ALA A 554 20.05 -8.01 38.22
C ALA A 554 21.32 -7.13 38.39
N ASP A 555 22.09 -6.90 37.33
CA ASP A 555 23.36 -6.17 37.36
C ASP A 555 23.17 -4.65 37.23
N ARG A 556 21.95 -4.19 36.90
CA ARG A 556 21.64 -2.78 36.62
C ARG A 556 20.25 -2.40 37.10
N ARG A 557 20.11 -1.14 37.48
CA ARG A 557 18.79 -0.57 37.82
C ARG A 557 18.13 -0.06 36.56
N LEU A 558 17.02 -0.72 36.17
CA LEU A 558 16.16 -0.33 35.06
C LEU A 558 14.88 0.26 35.66
N TYR A 559 14.56 1.49 35.34
CA TYR A 559 13.35 2.14 35.82
C TYR A 559 12.31 2.07 34.71
N LEU A 560 11.24 1.32 34.92
CA LEU A 560 10.11 1.24 34.00
C LEU A 560 9.43 2.62 33.89
N VAL A 561 9.24 3.12 32.66
CA VAL A 561 8.60 4.41 32.37
C VAL A 561 7.23 4.21 31.76
N ALA A 562 7.13 3.37 30.72
CA ALA A 562 5.89 3.04 30.02
C ALA A 562 5.96 1.62 29.46
N GLN A 563 4.80 0.98 29.32
CA GLN A 563 4.71 -0.34 28.68
C GLN A 563 3.32 -0.55 28.08
N ASN A 564 3.27 -1.34 27.03
CA ASN A 564 2.04 -1.97 26.52
C ASN A 564 2.22 -3.50 26.47
N ASP A 565 1.34 -4.22 25.80
CA ASP A 565 1.42 -5.68 25.72
C ASP A 565 2.63 -6.20 24.94
N TYR A 566 3.27 -5.37 24.10
CA TYR A 566 4.32 -5.76 23.18
C TYR A 566 5.69 -5.10 23.46
N GLN A 567 5.68 -3.87 23.94
CA GLN A 567 6.87 -3.03 24.03
C GLN A 567 6.98 -2.39 25.43
N VAL A 568 8.20 -2.04 25.78
CA VAL A 568 8.54 -1.42 27.07
C VAL A 568 9.49 -0.25 26.84
N VAL A 569 9.22 0.86 27.53
CA VAL A 569 10.17 1.97 27.69
C VAL A 569 10.69 1.97 29.10
N PHE A 570 12.00 1.95 29.25
CA PHE A 570 12.67 2.04 30.54
C PHE A 570 13.80 3.09 30.51
N SER A 571 14.23 3.57 31.68
CA SER A 571 15.23 4.62 31.80
C SER A 571 16.28 4.26 32.85
N ASN A 572 17.47 4.91 32.77
CA ASN A 572 18.52 4.85 33.78
C ASN A 572 18.22 5.71 35.02
N LYS A 573 17.21 6.58 34.95
CA LYS A 573 16.79 7.44 36.05
C LYS A 573 15.31 7.24 36.37
N ARG A 574 14.95 7.45 37.62
CA ARG A 574 13.56 7.39 38.05
C ARG A 574 12.77 8.56 37.43
N SER A 575 11.67 8.28 36.76
CA SER A 575 10.74 9.30 36.27
C SER A 575 10.15 10.09 37.45
N ILE A 576 9.96 11.40 37.25
CA ILE A 576 9.36 12.29 38.25
C ILE A 576 7.84 12.04 38.35
N SER A 577 7.21 11.51 37.31
CA SER A 577 5.80 11.09 37.34
C SER A 577 5.72 9.63 37.79
N GLU A 578 4.93 9.34 38.81
CA GLU A 578 4.54 7.95 39.11
C GLU A 578 4.00 7.28 37.85
N PRO A 579 4.33 6.00 37.61
CA PRO A 579 3.75 5.28 36.46
C PRO A 579 2.22 5.36 36.61
N SER A 580 1.57 5.98 35.65
CA SER A 580 0.13 5.89 35.53
C SER A 580 -0.21 4.40 35.54
N ARG A 581 -0.97 3.93 36.55
CA ARG A 581 -1.46 2.56 36.60
C ARG A 581 -2.00 2.21 35.23
N PRO A 582 -1.75 1.00 34.71
CA PRO A 582 -2.40 0.58 33.47
C PRO A 582 -3.89 0.90 33.64
N VAL A 583 -4.47 1.59 32.67
CA VAL A 583 -5.90 1.85 32.63
C VAL A 583 -6.56 0.48 32.62
N SER A 584 -6.93 0.00 33.79
CA SER A 584 -7.79 -1.16 33.92
C SER A 584 -9.10 -0.72 33.32
N MET A 585 -9.39 -1.14 32.10
CA MET A 585 -10.74 -1.07 31.58
C MET A 585 -11.61 -1.96 32.46
N THR A 586 -12.27 -1.32 33.40
CA THR A 586 -13.40 -1.91 34.12
C THR A 586 -14.57 -1.99 33.16
N ASN A 587 -15.07 -3.23 33.03
CA ASN A 587 -16.37 -3.73 32.55
C ASN A 587 -16.78 -3.45 31.10
#